data_57e10f45ff7c675908ca8a067dbb6c21
#
_entry.id   57e10f45ff7c675908ca8a067dbb6c21
#
_cell.length_a   1.000
_cell.length_b   1.000
_cell.length_c   1.000
_cell.angle_alpha   90.00
_cell.angle_beta   90.00
_cell.angle_gamma   90.00
#
_symmetry.space_group_name_H-M   'P 1'
#
loop_
_entity.id
_entity.type
_entity.pdbx_description
1 polymer ?
#
loop_
_entity_poly.entity_id
_entity_poly.type
_entity_poly.pdbx_seq_one_letter_code
_entity_poly.pdbx_strand_id
1 'polypeptide(L)'
;MLSVFKNSWALLLGMMLLMVGNGLQSTLLGVRGGIEQFLPFEMSMIMSAYFIGFLGASRMVPSLIRRVGHVRVFAALASFISAVLVLFPLYLNPVFWMFGRLIIGFCFCGVYIIAESWLNNAATNENRGQSLSLYLILQMVGIVVGQGLLVTSDPGGYTLFIIISVFVSVSFAPILLSISPTPAFETTNPMPLKKLIETSPLGCAGMFVLGGVFSAQFGMAAVYGAEVGLSLGEISLFVATFYVGAVFLQYPIGWLSDRMDRRRLIMSVAAIGAVGALIAVFMGQNFTLLLVSAFIVGGTSNPLYSLLIAHTNDFLDFDDMVSASGGLLFINGI
;
A
#
# COMPACT_ATOMS: atom_id res chain seq x y z
N MET A 1 -9.28 -21.51 -2.23
CA MET A 1 -9.74 -20.25 -1.60
C MET A 1 -10.52 -20.45 -0.29
N LEU A 2 -11.57 -21.25 -0.24
CA LEU A 2 -12.35 -21.46 1.01
C LEU A 2 -11.54 -22.04 2.19
N SER A 3 -10.61 -22.94 1.94
CA SER A 3 -9.71 -23.49 2.96
C SER A 3 -8.75 -22.44 3.53
N VAL A 4 -8.18 -21.62 2.65
CA VAL A 4 -7.31 -20.49 3.03
C VAL A 4 -8.07 -19.48 3.89
N PHE A 5 -9.28 -19.14 3.45
CA PHE A 5 -10.12 -18.22 4.22
C PHE A 5 -10.43 -18.76 5.62
N LYS A 6 -10.79 -20.04 5.73
CA LYS A 6 -11.07 -20.67 7.04
C LYS A 6 -9.86 -20.67 7.99
N ASN A 7 -8.66 -20.87 7.45
CA ASN A 7 -7.44 -20.95 8.27
C ASN A 7 -6.84 -19.58 8.64
N SER A 8 -7.09 -18.56 7.83
CA SER A 8 -6.48 -17.21 7.99
C SER A 8 -7.51 -16.10 8.09
N TRP A 9 -8.80 -16.41 8.33
CA TRP A 9 -9.90 -15.44 8.32
C TRP A 9 -9.66 -14.26 9.26
N ALA A 10 -9.11 -14.50 10.43
CA ALA A 10 -8.89 -13.49 11.45
C ALA A 10 -7.84 -12.46 10.99
N LEU A 11 -6.74 -12.94 10.40
CA LEU A 11 -5.72 -12.07 9.82
C LEU A 11 -6.27 -11.30 8.61
N LEU A 12 -6.97 -11.98 7.71
CA LEU A 12 -7.53 -11.37 6.50
C LEU A 12 -8.58 -10.29 6.84
N LEU A 13 -9.46 -10.56 7.81
CA LEU A 13 -10.43 -9.59 8.31
C LEU A 13 -9.74 -8.42 9.00
N GLY A 14 -8.76 -8.69 9.86
CA GLY A 14 -7.96 -7.66 10.51
C GLY A 14 -7.26 -6.75 9.49
N MET A 15 -6.65 -7.34 8.47
CA MET A 15 -6.00 -6.58 7.38
C MET A 15 -7.01 -5.75 6.58
N MET A 16 -8.18 -6.29 6.25
CA MET A 16 -9.22 -5.54 5.54
C MET A 16 -9.68 -4.33 6.35
N LEU A 17 -9.97 -4.49 7.64
CA LEU A 17 -10.36 -3.38 8.53
C LEU A 17 -9.26 -2.32 8.65
N LEU A 18 -8.01 -2.75 8.76
CA LEU A 18 -6.86 -1.85 8.81
C LEU A 18 -6.69 -1.09 7.49
N MET A 19 -6.97 -1.73 6.35
CA MET A 19 -6.91 -1.10 5.03
C MET A 19 -8.05 -0.11 4.78
N VAL A 20 -9.22 -0.29 5.40
CA VAL A 20 -10.26 0.77 5.43
C VAL A 20 -9.69 2.05 6.07
N GLY A 21 -9.00 1.90 7.19
CA GLY A 21 -8.31 3.00 7.84
C GLY A 21 -7.21 3.62 6.97
N ASN A 22 -6.39 2.79 6.33
CA ASN A 22 -5.28 3.24 5.48
C ASN A 22 -5.77 4.00 4.24
N GLY A 23 -6.83 3.50 3.60
CA GLY A 23 -7.43 4.14 2.43
C GLY A 23 -7.96 5.53 2.75
N LEU A 24 -8.71 5.67 3.82
CA LEU A 24 -9.28 6.95 4.21
C LEU A 24 -8.22 7.94 4.72
N GLN A 25 -7.25 7.50 5.52
CA GLN A 25 -6.31 8.41 6.20
C GLN A 25 -5.43 9.23 5.25
N SER A 26 -4.94 8.66 4.17
CA SER A 26 -4.10 9.39 3.21
C SER A 26 -4.90 10.48 2.49
N THR A 27 -6.11 10.14 2.04
CA THR A 27 -6.99 11.09 1.35
C THR A 27 -7.50 12.17 2.31
N LEU A 28 -7.88 11.78 3.53
CA LEU A 28 -8.32 12.73 4.56
C LEU A 28 -7.23 13.73 4.91
N LEU A 29 -5.99 13.30 5.08
CA LEU A 29 -4.87 14.21 5.35
C LEU A 29 -4.61 15.16 4.19
N GLY A 30 -4.73 14.69 2.93
CA GLY A 30 -4.61 15.53 1.75
C GLY A 30 -5.66 16.64 1.70
N VAL A 31 -6.94 16.27 1.91
CA VAL A 31 -8.07 17.22 1.95
C VAL A 31 -7.96 18.16 3.14
N ARG A 32 -7.68 17.63 4.34
CA ARG A 32 -7.55 18.42 5.56
C ARG A 32 -6.38 19.41 5.48
N GLY A 33 -5.25 19.01 4.90
CA GLY A 33 -4.11 19.93 4.70
C GLY A 33 -4.48 21.12 3.84
N GLY A 34 -5.32 20.94 2.80
CA GLY A 34 -5.88 22.03 2.01
C GLY A 34 -6.79 22.95 2.83
N ILE A 35 -7.66 22.39 3.69
CA ILE A 35 -8.53 23.18 4.60
C ILE A 35 -7.69 24.00 5.57
N GLU A 36 -6.61 23.44 6.12
CA GLU A 36 -5.68 24.11 7.04
C GLU A 36 -4.67 25.02 6.31
N GLN A 37 -4.79 25.14 4.98
CA GLN A 37 -3.93 25.98 4.14
C GLN A 37 -2.43 25.63 4.25
N PHE A 38 -2.10 24.36 4.43
CA PHE A 38 -0.72 23.90 4.36
C PHE A 38 -0.19 24.07 2.93
N LEU A 39 1.05 24.56 2.82
CA LEU A 39 1.68 24.72 1.51
C LEU A 39 1.84 23.38 0.79
N PRO A 40 1.75 23.32 -0.55
CA PRO A 40 1.98 22.09 -1.32
C PRO A 40 3.32 21.43 -1.00
N PHE A 41 4.36 22.24 -0.73
CA PHE A 41 5.66 21.73 -0.28
C PHE A 41 5.58 21.03 1.09
N GLU A 42 4.87 21.61 2.06
CA GLU A 42 4.67 21.01 3.38
C GLU A 42 3.90 19.68 3.25
N MET A 43 2.85 19.65 2.43
CA MET A 43 2.09 18.44 2.14
C MET A 43 2.96 17.36 1.50
N SER A 44 3.83 17.72 0.57
CA SER A 44 4.79 16.79 -0.06
C SER A 44 5.72 16.18 0.99
N MET A 45 6.25 16.99 1.91
CA MET A 45 7.10 16.51 3.00
C MET A 45 6.35 15.59 3.97
N ILE A 46 5.11 15.95 4.33
CA ILE A 46 4.24 15.12 5.19
C ILE A 46 3.99 13.75 4.52
N MET A 47 3.64 13.74 3.24
CA MET A 47 3.36 12.49 2.52
C MET A 47 4.62 11.64 2.34
N SER A 48 5.76 12.24 2.04
CA SER A 48 7.06 11.55 1.90
C SER A 48 7.57 10.97 3.22
N ALA A 49 7.26 11.58 4.37
CA ALA A 49 7.67 11.07 5.68
C ALA A 49 7.15 9.65 5.96
N TYR A 50 6.00 9.28 5.38
CA TYR A 50 5.48 7.90 5.42
C TYR A 50 6.49 6.89 4.87
N PHE A 51 7.09 7.16 3.73
CA PHE A 51 8.04 6.26 3.08
C PHE A 51 9.35 6.14 3.87
N ILE A 52 9.80 7.22 4.51
CA ILE A 52 10.96 7.18 5.42
C ILE A 52 10.69 6.22 6.59
N GLY A 53 9.51 6.32 7.21
CA GLY A 53 9.09 5.39 8.25
C GLY A 53 9.02 3.96 7.76
N PHE A 54 8.47 3.75 6.57
CA PHE A 54 8.35 2.45 5.91
C PHE A 54 9.72 1.78 5.72
N LEU A 55 10.71 2.52 5.22
CA LEU A 55 12.09 2.04 5.06
C LEU A 55 12.73 1.65 6.41
N GLY A 56 12.51 2.44 7.46
CA GLY A 56 13.00 2.13 8.80
C GLY A 56 12.43 0.82 9.33
N ALA A 57 11.13 0.60 9.14
CA ALA A 57 10.44 -0.61 9.59
C ALA A 57 10.92 -1.88 8.89
N SER A 58 11.20 -1.82 7.59
CA SER A 58 11.65 -2.98 6.82
C SER A 58 12.89 -3.67 7.43
N ARG A 59 13.73 -2.91 8.11
CA ARG A 59 14.92 -3.42 8.81
C ARG A 59 14.67 -3.79 10.27
N MET A 60 13.83 -3.03 10.97
CA MET A 60 13.65 -3.17 12.42
C MET A 60 12.57 -4.20 12.79
N VAL A 61 11.46 -4.24 12.07
CA VAL A 61 10.30 -5.07 12.42
C VAL A 61 10.60 -6.57 12.39
N PRO A 62 11.39 -7.14 11.46
CA PRO A 62 11.76 -8.55 11.52
C PRO A 62 12.41 -8.95 12.85
N SER A 63 13.22 -8.07 13.43
CA SER A 63 13.85 -8.32 14.74
C SER A 63 12.84 -8.27 15.90
N LEU A 64 11.83 -7.39 15.81
CA LEU A 64 10.75 -7.32 16.79
C LEU A 64 9.88 -8.56 16.75
N ILE A 65 9.52 -9.04 15.54
CA ILE A 65 8.73 -10.27 15.37
C ILE A 65 9.45 -11.47 16.00
N ARG A 66 10.76 -11.60 15.79
CA ARG A 66 11.57 -12.66 16.42
C ARG A 66 11.55 -12.61 17.94
N ARG A 67 11.54 -11.42 18.53
CA ARG A 67 11.61 -11.25 20.00
C ARG A 67 10.29 -11.49 20.70
N VAL A 68 9.18 -11.04 20.13
CA VAL A 68 7.88 -11.04 20.84
C VAL A 68 6.74 -11.70 20.04
N GLY A 69 6.97 -12.13 18.81
CA GLY A 69 6.01 -12.83 17.96
C GLY A 69 5.09 -11.92 17.16
N HIS A 70 4.47 -12.49 16.13
CA HIS A 70 3.63 -11.78 15.14
C HIS A 70 2.46 -11.00 15.78
N VAL A 71 1.67 -11.67 16.63
CA VAL A 71 0.44 -11.11 17.22
C VAL A 71 0.71 -9.87 18.07
N ARG A 72 1.73 -9.94 18.92
CA ARG A 72 2.07 -8.83 19.82
C ARG A 72 2.59 -7.63 19.05
N VAL A 73 3.44 -7.86 18.03
CA VAL A 73 3.94 -6.78 17.17
C VAL A 73 2.79 -6.15 16.38
N PHE A 74 1.90 -6.98 15.78
CA PHE A 74 0.72 -6.47 15.06
C PHE A 74 -0.14 -5.57 15.94
N ALA A 75 -0.50 -6.03 17.14
CA ALA A 75 -1.32 -5.27 18.08
C ALA A 75 -0.66 -3.95 18.51
N ALA A 76 0.65 -3.98 18.78
CA ALA A 76 1.40 -2.77 19.13
C ALA A 76 1.41 -1.76 17.98
N LEU A 77 1.72 -2.21 16.76
CA LEU A 77 1.76 -1.34 15.57
C LEU A 77 0.39 -0.74 15.26
N ALA A 78 -0.69 -1.54 15.31
CA ALA A 78 -2.05 -1.07 15.11
C ALA A 78 -2.46 -0.05 16.20
N SER A 79 -2.06 -0.27 17.45
CA SER A 79 -2.29 0.68 18.54
C SER A 79 -1.59 2.02 18.31
N PHE A 80 -0.33 2.01 17.82
CA PHE A 80 0.38 3.25 17.47
C PHE A 80 -0.31 3.98 16.30
N ILE A 81 -0.73 3.27 15.24
CA ILE A 81 -1.49 3.89 14.14
C ILE A 81 -2.74 4.57 14.69
N SER A 82 -3.54 3.85 15.48
CA SER A 82 -4.78 4.38 16.07
C SER A 82 -4.52 5.63 16.90
N ALA A 83 -3.52 5.62 17.77
CA ALA A 83 -3.16 6.76 18.62
C ALA A 83 -2.75 7.99 17.79
N VAL A 84 -1.88 7.81 16.79
CA VAL A 84 -1.42 8.92 15.93
C VAL A 84 -2.57 9.52 15.14
N LEU A 85 -3.51 8.70 14.65
CA LEU A 85 -4.69 9.17 13.90
C LEU A 85 -5.57 10.13 14.71
N VAL A 86 -5.77 9.86 15.99
CA VAL A 86 -6.54 10.76 16.86
C VAL A 86 -5.79 12.06 17.17
N LEU A 87 -4.47 12.05 17.14
CA LEU A 87 -3.64 13.22 17.42
C LEU A 87 -3.55 14.21 16.25
N PHE A 88 -3.72 13.76 15.00
CA PHE A 88 -3.63 14.67 13.84
C PHE A 88 -4.56 15.89 13.92
N PRO A 89 -5.87 15.74 14.20
CA PRO A 89 -6.77 16.89 14.28
C PRO A 89 -6.58 17.76 15.54
N LEU A 90 -5.84 17.26 16.54
CA LEU A 90 -5.54 18.03 17.76
C LEU A 90 -4.37 18.99 17.57
N TYR A 91 -3.40 18.62 16.74
CA TYR A 91 -2.18 19.40 16.51
C TYR A 91 -2.05 19.74 15.03
N LEU A 92 -2.62 20.87 14.61
CA LEU A 92 -2.62 21.35 13.22
C LEU A 92 -1.29 22.02 12.88
N ASN A 93 -0.23 21.22 12.82
CA ASN A 93 1.12 21.68 12.53
C ASN A 93 1.80 20.73 11.54
N PRO A 94 2.38 21.24 10.43
CA PRO A 94 3.00 20.40 9.40
C PRO A 94 4.12 19.50 9.95
N VAL A 95 4.96 20.00 10.87
CA VAL A 95 6.06 19.22 11.46
C VAL A 95 5.51 18.08 12.30
N PHE A 96 4.46 18.34 13.10
CA PHE A 96 3.80 17.27 13.86
C PHE A 96 3.21 16.20 12.94
N TRP A 97 2.58 16.62 11.84
CA TRP A 97 2.03 15.69 10.85
C TRP A 97 3.10 14.87 10.15
N MET A 98 4.28 15.44 9.87
CA MET A 98 5.44 14.69 9.34
C MET A 98 5.86 13.57 10.30
N PHE A 99 6.01 13.85 11.59
CA PHE A 99 6.33 12.82 12.59
C PHE A 99 5.24 11.76 12.71
N GLY A 100 3.98 12.16 12.70
CA GLY A 100 2.85 11.23 12.70
C GLY A 100 2.87 10.31 11.47
N ARG A 101 3.13 10.86 10.28
CA ARG A 101 3.22 10.08 9.03
C ARG A 101 4.41 9.13 9.04
N LEU A 102 5.55 9.53 9.58
CA LEU A 102 6.71 8.66 9.76
C LEU A 102 6.35 7.45 10.63
N ILE A 103 5.70 7.67 11.77
CA ILE A 103 5.25 6.58 12.67
C ILE A 103 4.24 5.68 11.95
N ILE A 104 3.26 6.25 11.25
CA ILE A 104 2.24 5.50 10.50
C ILE A 104 2.91 4.65 9.41
N GLY A 105 3.85 5.20 8.64
CA GLY A 105 4.58 4.46 7.62
C GLY A 105 5.37 3.29 8.19
N PHE A 106 6.06 3.53 9.32
CA PHE A 106 6.74 2.46 10.06
C PHE A 106 5.77 1.35 10.48
N CYS A 107 4.64 1.71 11.05
CA CYS A 107 3.66 0.74 11.53
C CYS A 107 3.01 -0.04 10.38
N PHE A 108 2.63 0.60 9.28
CA PHE A 108 2.03 -0.10 8.13
C PHE A 108 3.01 -1.07 7.48
N CYS A 109 4.26 -0.69 7.25
CA CYS A 109 5.28 -1.62 6.76
C CYS A 109 5.40 -2.84 7.66
N GLY A 110 5.44 -2.63 8.98
CA GLY A 110 5.50 -3.72 9.94
C GLY A 110 4.30 -4.65 9.87
N VAL A 111 3.10 -4.10 9.72
CA VAL A 111 1.87 -4.88 9.56
C VAL A 111 1.89 -5.69 8.26
N TYR A 112 2.36 -5.13 7.15
CA TYR A 112 2.51 -5.87 5.89
C TYR A 112 3.49 -7.04 6.03
N ILE A 113 4.67 -6.82 6.64
CA ILE A 113 5.65 -7.87 6.89
C ILE A 113 5.04 -9.01 7.72
N ILE A 114 4.28 -8.68 8.77
CA ILE A 114 3.60 -9.66 9.61
C ILE A 114 2.58 -10.46 8.81
N ALA A 115 1.72 -9.79 8.06
CA ALA A 115 0.64 -10.43 7.32
C ALA A 115 1.19 -11.35 6.22
N GLU A 116 2.17 -10.88 5.45
CA GLU A 116 2.78 -11.67 4.38
C GLU A 116 3.57 -12.87 4.92
N SER A 117 4.35 -12.68 5.99
CA SER A 117 5.04 -13.76 6.66
C SER A 117 4.07 -14.82 7.21
N TRP A 118 2.99 -14.39 7.85
CA TRP A 118 1.97 -15.30 8.37
C TRP A 118 1.29 -16.09 7.26
N LEU A 119 0.85 -15.41 6.19
CA LEU A 119 0.19 -16.07 5.06
C LEU A 119 1.12 -17.04 4.33
N ASN A 120 2.38 -16.67 4.12
CA ASN A 120 3.36 -17.52 3.49
C ASN A 120 3.61 -18.82 4.29
N ASN A 121 3.67 -18.72 5.61
CA ASN A 121 3.89 -19.87 6.49
C ASN A 121 2.63 -20.75 6.68
N ALA A 122 1.44 -20.15 6.63
CA ALA A 122 0.17 -20.89 6.74
C ALA A 122 -0.24 -21.56 5.42
N ALA A 123 0.36 -21.18 4.30
CA ALA A 123 0.05 -21.68 2.97
C ALA A 123 0.91 -22.89 2.59
N THR A 124 0.31 -23.86 1.88
CA THR A 124 1.05 -24.88 1.15
C THR A 124 1.57 -24.33 -0.18
N ASN A 125 2.55 -25.01 -0.79
CA ASN A 125 3.06 -24.60 -2.11
C ASN A 125 1.95 -24.49 -3.18
N GLU A 126 0.90 -25.31 -3.05
CA GLU A 126 -0.23 -25.35 -4.00
C GLU A 126 -1.19 -24.16 -3.85
N ASN A 127 -1.34 -23.60 -2.64
CA ASN A 127 -2.32 -22.55 -2.36
C ASN A 127 -1.71 -21.19 -1.98
N ARG A 128 -0.37 -21.06 -1.95
CA ARG A 128 0.32 -19.81 -1.58
C ARG A 128 -0.07 -18.64 -2.47
N GLY A 129 -0.11 -18.84 -3.78
CA GLY A 129 -0.54 -17.79 -4.72
C GLY A 129 -1.99 -17.36 -4.51
N GLN A 130 -2.89 -18.31 -4.21
CA GLN A 130 -4.28 -18.01 -3.89
C GLN A 130 -4.42 -17.22 -2.58
N SER A 131 -3.61 -17.54 -1.58
CA SER A 131 -3.60 -16.85 -0.28
C SER A 131 -3.17 -15.39 -0.42
N LEU A 132 -2.09 -15.14 -1.16
CA LEU A 132 -1.59 -13.80 -1.42
C LEU A 132 -2.54 -13.00 -2.31
N SER A 133 -3.15 -13.64 -3.33
CA SER A 133 -4.16 -12.97 -4.18
C SER A 133 -5.38 -12.54 -3.38
N LEU A 134 -5.89 -13.40 -2.50
CA LEU A 134 -7.02 -13.06 -1.63
C LEU A 134 -6.68 -11.90 -0.67
N TYR A 135 -5.48 -11.92 -0.10
CA TYR A 135 -4.97 -10.85 0.74
C TYR A 135 -4.91 -9.51 0.00
N LEU A 136 -4.38 -9.48 -1.22
CA LEU A 136 -4.31 -8.26 -2.03
C LEU A 136 -5.70 -7.73 -2.41
N ILE A 137 -6.62 -8.62 -2.78
CA ILE A 137 -8.02 -8.24 -3.09
C ILE A 137 -8.68 -7.60 -1.86
N LEU A 138 -8.56 -8.23 -0.68
CA LEU A 138 -9.14 -7.69 0.54
C LEU A 138 -8.54 -6.34 0.95
N GLN A 139 -7.25 -6.15 0.73
CA GLN A 139 -6.61 -4.84 0.92
C GLN A 139 -7.23 -3.78 0.01
N MET A 140 -7.34 -4.05 -1.29
CA MET A 140 -7.91 -3.11 -2.26
C MET A 140 -9.38 -2.80 -1.95
N VAL A 141 -10.17 -3.82 -1.60
CA VAL A 141 -11.56 -3.63 -1.16
C VAL A 141 -11.62 -2.73 0.09
N GLY A 142 -10.78 -3.00 1.09
CA GLY A 142 -10.69 -2.17 2.29
C GLY A 142 -10.40 -0.70 1.96
N ILE A 143 -9.42 -0.44 1.08
CA ILE A 143 -9.07 0.92 0.65
C ILE A 143 -10.23 1.60 -0.07
N VAL A 144 -10.91 0.91 -1.00
CA VAL A 144 -12.08 1.47 -1.71
C VAL A 144 -13.22 1.80 -0.75
N VAL A 145 -13.50 0.92 0.22
CA VAL A 145 -14.48 1.18 1.28
C VAL A 145 -14.07 2.42 2.10
N GLY A 146 -12.78 2.54 2.44
CA GLY A 146 -12.22 3.71 3.10
C GLY A 146 -12.48 5.00 2.33
N GLN A 147 -12.29 5.00 1.01
CA GLN A 147 -12.62 6.18 0.19
C GLN A 147 -14.10 6.56 0.28
N GLY A 148 -15.01 5.58 0.31
CA GLY A 148 -16.44 5.84 0.50
C GLY A 148 -16.78 6.49 1.84
N LEU A 149 -15.98 6.29 2.88
CA LEU A 149 -16.20 6.94 4.19
C LEU A 149 -15.87 8.43 4.19
N LEU A 150 -15.06 8.93 3.27
CA LEU A 150 -14.67 10.34 3.21
C LEU A 150 -15.87 11.28 3.14
N VAL A 151 -16.91 10.87 2.42
CA VAL A 151 -18.12 11.69 2.19
C VAL A 151 -19.16 11.57 3.31
N THR A 152 -18.90 10.78 4.34
CA THR A 152 -19.88 10.54 5.42
C THR A 152 -19.88 11.61 6.51
N SER A 153 -18.81 12.42 6.59
CA SER A 153 -18.66 13.49 7.58
C SER A 153 -17.74 14.59 7.07
N ASP A 154 -17.79 15.75 7.75
CA ASP A 154 -16.93 16.89 7.44
C ASP A 154 -15.44 16.55 7.70
N PRO A 155 -14.56 16.66 6.68
CA PRO A 155 -13.12 16.47 6.87
C PRO A 155 -12.44 17.56 7.72
N GLY A 156 -13.10 18.71 7.90
CA GLY A 156 -12.69 19.76 8.83
C GLY A 156 -12.89 19.38 10.30
N GLY A 157 -13.71 18.35 10.59
CA GLY A 157 -13.99 17.87 11.93
C GLY A 157 -13.06 16.77 12.45
N TYR A 158 -13.42 16.20 13.59
CA TYR A 158 -12.70 15.08 14.24
C TYR A 158 -13.28 13.72 13.87
N THR A 159 -14.52 13.66 13.38
CA THR A 159 -15.31 12.42 13.22
C THR A 159 -14.60 11.40 12.33
N LEU A 160 -14.09 11.81 11.18
CA LEU A 160 -13.41 10.88 10.25
C LEU A 160 -12.13 10.30 10.88
N PHE A 161 -11.35 11.09 11.61
CA PHE A 161 -10.16 10.61 12.33
C PHE A 161 -10.51 9.60 13.41
N ILE A 162 -11.62 9.81 14.14
CA ILE A 162 -12.12 8.86 15.12
C ILE A 162 -12.58 7.57 14.46
N ILE A 163 -13.34 7.65 13.34
CA ILE A 163 -13.79 6.49 12.59
C ILE A 163 -12.60 5.65 12.14
N ILE A 164 -11.57 6.26 11.54
CA ILE A 164 -10.36 5.53 11.12
C ILE A 164 -9.69 4.86 12.32
N SER A 165 -9.52 5.59 13.42
CA SER A 165 -8.90 5.07 14.64
C SER A 165 -9.66 3.87 15.19
N VAL A 166 -11.00 3.89 15.15
CA VAL A 166 -11.85 2.76 15.55
C VAL A 166 -11.63 1.55 14.64
N PHE A 167 -11.65 1.73 13.32
CA PHE A 167 -11.38 0.63 12.38
C PHE A 167 -10.00 0.00 12.63
N VAL A 168 -8.97 0.82 12.82
CA VAL A 168 -7.62 0.35 13.14
C VAL A 168 -7.58 -0.38 14.48
N SER A 169 -8.24 0.15 15.51
CA SER A 169 -8.30 -0.48 16.84
C SER A 169 -9.04 -1.81 16.82
N VAL A 170 -10.13 -1.92 16.05
CA VAL A 170 -10.89 -3.17 15.92
C VAL A 170 -10.15 -4.20 15.05
N SER A 171 -9.23 -3.77 14.19
CA SER A 171 -8.53 -4.63 13.23
C SER A 171 -7.74 -5.77 13.88
N PHE A 172 -7.20 -5.58 15.08
CA PHE A 172 -6.43 -6.62 15.76
C PHE A 172 -7.30 -7.53 16.67
N ALA A 173 -8.55 -7.17 16.94
CA ALA A 173 -9.43 -7.99 17.76
C ALA A 173 -9.67 -9.40 17.20
N PRO A 174 -9.96 -9.61 15.91
CA PRO A 174 -10.08 -10.95 15.34
C PRO A 174 -8.82 -11.80 15.52
N ILE A 175 -7.64 -11.18 15.40
CA ILE A 175 -6.35 -11.86 15.53
C ILE A 175 -6.12 -12.29 16.98
N LEU A 176 -6.43 -11.43 17.96
CA LEU A 176 -6.27 -11.72 19.37
C LEU A 176 -7.26 -12.79 19.87
N LEU A 177 -8.44 -12.86 19.28
CA LEU A 177 -9.50 -13.82 19.63
C LEU A 177 -9.38 -15.14 18.86
N SER A 178 -8.51 -15.21 17.84
CA SER A 178 -8.30 -16.42 17.06
C SER A 178 -7.40 -17.41 17.78
N ILE A 179 -7.78 -18.69 17.73
CA ILE A 179 -6.99 -19.83 18.25
C ILE A 179 -5.96 -20.32 17.21
N SER A 180 -5.87 -19.68 16.04
CA SER A 180 -4.96 -20.10 14.97
C SER A 180 -3.50 -20.03 15.46
N PRO A 181 -2.71 -21.11 15.28
CA PRO A 181 -1.31 -21.10 15.69
C PRO A 181 -0.54 -20.05 14.90
N THR A 182 0.26 -19.26 15.61
CA THR A 182 1.16 -18.30 14.98
C THR A 182 2.36 -19.04 14.41
N PRO A 183 2.72 -18.83 13.14
CA PRO A 183 3.87 -19.47 12.56
C PRO A 183 5.18 -19.01 13.19
N ALA A 184 6.19 -19.89 13.19
CA ALA A 184 7.55 -19.49 13.50
C ALA A 184 8.07 -18.51 12.43
N PHE A 185 8.81 -17.49 12.86
CA PHE A 185 9.37 -16.52 11.95
C PHE A 185 10.79 -16.94 11.53
N GLU A 186 10.93 -17.41 10.30
CA GLU A 186 12.22 -17.68 9.68
C GLU A 186 12.66 -16.47 8.87
N THR A 187 13.82 -15.93 9.17
CA THR A 187 14.41 -14.84 8.39
C THR A 187 15.36 -15.41 7.36
N THR A 188 15.11 -15.12 6.12
CA THR A 188 16.15 -15.18 5.08
C THR A 188 17.09 -13.97 5.24
N ASN A 189 18.40 -14.18 5.07
CA ASN A 189 19.34 -13.07 5.05
C ASN A 189 18.99 -12.15 3.86
N PRO A 190 18.90 -10.83 4.06
CA PRO A 190 18.60 -9.92 2.97
C PRO A 190 19.70 -9.98 1.90
N MET A 191 19.30 -10.08 0.64
CA MET A 191 20.24 -10.04 -0.48
C MET A 191 20.95 -8.68 -0.53
N PRO A 192 22.28 -8.62 -0.69
CA PRO A 192 22.98 -7.36 -0.86
C PRO A 192 22.44 -6.61 -2.08
N LEU A 193 22.15 -5.31 -1.93
CA LEU A 193 21.60 -4.48 -3.02
C LEU A 193 22.47 -4.52 -4.29
N LYS A 194 23.80 -4.59 -4.13
CA LYS A 194 24.72 -4.71 -5.26
C LYS A 194 24.43 -5.99 -6.07
N LYS A 195 24.31 -7.17 -5.43
CA LYS A 195 23.96 -8.44 -6.07
C LYS A 195 22.62 -8.33 -6.78
N LEU A 196 21.62 -7.71 -6.14
CA LEU A 196 20.29 -7.54 -6.70
C LEU A 196 20.30 -6.68 -7.97
N ILE A 197 21.05 -5.55 -7.96
CA ILE A 197 21.20 -4.67 -9.13
C ILE A 197 21.93 -5.39 -10.28
N GLU A 198 22.97 -6.16 -9.98
CA GLU A 198 23.71 -6.95 -10.97
C GLU A 198 22.83 -8.06 -11.58
N THR A 199 21.96 -8.68 -10.77
CA THR A 199 21.06 -9.76 -11.23
C THR A 199 19.90 -9.24 -12.09
N SER A 200 19.27 -8.16 -11.69
CA SER A 200 18.10 -7.61 -12.39
C SER A 200 18.11 -6.08 -12.43
N PRO A 201 18.92 -5.46 -13.31
CA PRO A 201 18.96 -4.01 -13.45
C PRO A 201 17.60 -3.40 -13.80
N LEU A 202 16.84 -4.07 -14.70
CA LEU A 202 15.49 -3.66 -15.08
C LEU A 202 14.53 -3.72 -13.89
N GLY A 203 14.59 -4.78 -13.08
CA GLY A 203 13.77 -4.92 -11.88
C GLY A 203 14.03 -3.78 -10.89
N CYS A 204 15.30 -3.49 -10.62
CA CYS A 204 15.69 -2.42 -9.69
C CYS A 204 15.31 -1.02 -10.19
N ALA A 205 15.65 -0.69 -11.44
CA ALA A 205 15.30 0.60 -12.02
C ALA A 205 13.79 0.78 -12.13
N GLY A 206 13.07 -0.26 -12.55
CA GLY A 206 11.61 -0.25 -12.62
C GLY A 206 10.95 -0.04 -11.26
N MET A 207 11.43 -0.73 -10.22
CA MET A 207 10.91 -0.55 -8.85
C MET A 207 11.16 0.85 -8.30
N PHE A 208 12.33 1.42 -8.54
CA PHE A 208 12.64 2.79 -8.13
C PHE A 208 11.68 3.81 -8.77
N VAL A 209 11.53 3.76 -10.10
CA VAL A 209 10.61 4.66 -10.83
C VAL A 209 9.16 4.43 -10.39
N LEU A 210 8.76 3.18 -10.19
CA LEU A 210 7.41 2.83 -9.75
C LEU A 210 7.13 3.33 -8.32
N GLY A 211 8.14 3.41 -7.46
CA GLY A 211 8.04 4.04 -6.14
C GLY A 211 7.61 5.50 -6.24
N GLY A 212 8.19 6.26 -7.17
CA GLY A 212 7.75 7.63 -7.46
C GLY A 212 6.29 7.71 -7.95
N VAL A 213 5.86 6.77 -8.80
CA VAL A 213 4.46 6.69 -9.25
C VAL A 213 3.53 6.39 -8.07
N PHE A 214 3.86 5.46 -7.20
CA PHE A 214 3.07 5.16 -6.00
C PHE A 214 3.03 6.32 -5.02
N SER A 215 4.15 7.05 -4.85
CA SER A 215 4.18 8.25 -4.02
C SER A 215 3.22 9.32 -4.54
N ALA A 216 3.16 9.53 -5.86
CA ALA A 216 2.21 10.43 -6.47
C ALA A 216 0.75 9.96 -6.29
N GLN A 217 0.46 8.68 -6.57
CA GLN A 217 -0.89 8.13 -6.44
C GLN A 217 -1.41 8.11 -5.01
N PHE A 218 -0.62 7.64 -4.07
CA PHE A 218 -1.06 7.40 -2.69
C PHE A 218 -0.82 8.59 -1.76
N GLY A 219 0.16 9.43 -2.11
CA GLY A 219 0.48 10.62 -1.34
C GLY A 219 -0.20 11.88 -1.85
N MET A 220 -0.12 12.13 -3.15
CA MET A 220 -0.46 13.45 -3.70
C MET A 220 -1.79 13.51 -4.47
N ALA A 221 -2.42 12.40 -4.82
CA ALA A 221 -3.67 12.43 -5.60
C ALA A 221 -4.80 13.22 -4.93
N ALA A 222 -4.98 13.05 -3.61
CA ALA A 222 -6.00 13.80 -2.87
C ALA A 222 -5.63 15.27 -2.70
N VAL A 223 -4.34 15.58 -2.52
CA VAL A 223 -3.83 16.97 -2.47
C VAL A 223 -4.09 17.65 -3.80
N TYR A 224 -3.74 17.01 -4.91
CA TYR A 224 -4.03 17.50 -6.26
C TYR A 224 -5.53 17.76 -6.45
N GLY A 225 -6.39 16.80 -6.06
CA GLY A 225 -7.84 16.96 -6.17
C GLY A 225 -8.37 18.18 -5.41
N ALA A 226 -7.86 18.42 -4.19
CA ALA A 226 -8.21 19.59 -3.39
C ALA A 226 -7.72 20.91 -4.04
N GLU A 227 -6.49 20.95 -4.55
CA GLU A 227 -5.90 22.12 -5.20
C GLU A 227 -6.63 22.52 -6.49
N VAL A 228 -7.11 21.54 -7.28
CA VAL A 228 -7.88 21.83 -8.50
C VAL A 228 -9.37 22.04 -8.22
N GLY A 229 -9.79 22.05 -6.96
CA GLY A 229 -11.15 22.39 -6.54
C GLY A 229 -12.19 21.29 -6.74
N LEU A 230 -11.79 20.01 -6.77
CA LEU A 230 -12.73 18.88 -6.79
C LEU A 230 -13.52 18.82 -5.48
N SER A 231 -14.79 18.49 -5.58
CA SER A 231 -15.62 18.17 -4.42
C SER A 231 -15.12 16.91 -3.68
N LEU A 232 -15.50 16.75 -2.41
CA LEU A 232 -15.13 15.58 -1.62
C LEU A 232 -15.50 14.26 -2.30
N GLY A 233 -16.69 14.20 -2.91
CA GLY A 233 -17.14 13.03 -3.66
C GLY A 233 -16.27 12.74 -4.88
N GLU A 234 -15.87 13.77 -5.61
CA GLU A 234 -14.98 13.65 -6.76
C GLU A 234 -13.56 13.22 -6.35
N ILE A 235 -13.01 13.77 -5.26
CA ILE A 235 -11.71 13.34 -4.71
C ILE A 235 -11.77 11.86 -4.30
N SER A 236 -12.81 11.46 -3.56
CA SER A 236 -13.03 10.07 -3.15
C SER A 236 -13.09 9.13 -4.36
N LEU A 237 -13.89 9.48 -5.36
CA LEU A 237 -14.04 8.70 -6.59
C LEU A 237 -12.73 8.65 -7.40
N PHE A 238 -12.04 9.76 -7.52
CA PHE A 238 -10.75 9.85 -8.21
C PHE A 238 -9.71 8.92 -7.59
N VAL A 239 -9.52 8.98 -6.28
CA VAL A 239 -8.58 8.11 -5.57
C VAL A 239 -9.02 6.64 -5.62
N ALA A 240 -10.32 6.35 -5.43
CA ALA A 240 -10.84 4.99 -5.52
C ALA A 240 -10.60 4.38 -6.91
N THR A 241 -10.67 5.20 -7.96
CA THR A 241 -10.54 4.73 -9.36
C THR A 241 -9.16 4.15 -9.65
N PHE A 242 -8.09 4.61 -9.02
CA PHE A 242 -6.76 3.97 -9.13
C PHE A 242 -6.81 2.50 -8.67
N TYR A 243 -7.46 2.23 -7.54
CA TYR A 243 -7.56 0.88 -6.99
C TYR A 243 -8.53 -0.01 -7.78
N VAL A 244 -9.62 0.58 -8.28
CA VAL A 244 -10.54 -0.12 -9.19
C VAL A 244 -9.81 -0.56 -10.45
N GLY A 245 -9.03 0.34 -11.08
CA GLY A 245 -8.20 0.01 -12.22
C GLY A 245 -7.22 -1.13 -11.91
N ALA A 246 -6.55 -1.06 -10.74
CA ALA A 246 -5.64 -2.11 -10.29
C ALA A 246 -6.34 -3.48 -10.19
N VAL A 247 -7.51 -3.56 -9.55
CA VAL A 247 -8.28 -4.81 -9.41
C VAL A 247 -8.65 -5.38 -10.78
N PHE A 248 -9.15 -4.54 -11.70
CA PHE A 248 -9.58 -5.00 -13.02
C PHE A 248 -8.44 -5.47 -13.92
N LEU A 249 -7.29 -4.80 -13.89
CA LEU A 249 -6.18 -5.09 -14.81
C LEU A 249 -5.15 -6.06 -14.21
N GLN A 250 -5.14 -6.31 -12.91
CA GLN A 250 -4.22 -7.23 -12.25
C GLN A 250 -4.27 -8.64 -12.84
N TYR A 251 -5.47 -9.19 -13.01
CA TYR A 251 -5.64 -10.55 -13.53
C TYR A 251 -5.30 -10.66 -15.03
N PRO A 252 -5.82 -9.81 -15.95
CA PRO A 252 -5.46 -9.86 -17.36
C PRO A 252 -3.96 -9.72 -17.62
N ILE A 253 -3.30 -8.78 -16.93
CA ILE A 253 -1.87 -8.54 -17.09
C ILE A 253 -1.06 -9.70 -16.52
N GLY A 254 -1.45 -10.25 -15.36
CA GLY A 254 -0.82 -11.44 -14.79
C GLY A 254 -0.92 -12.65 -15.72
N TRP A 255 -2.12 -12.89 -16.29
CA TRP A 255 -2.35 -13.95 -17.27
C TRP A 255 -1.49 -13.80 -18.54
N LEU A 256 -1.30 -12.56 -18.99
CA LEU A 256 -0.44 -12.25 -20.13
C LEU A 256 1.05 -12.49 -19.81
N SER A 257 1.47 -12.22 -18.59
CA SER A 257 2.84 -12.42 -18.09
C SER A 257 3.32 -13.88 -18.21
N ASP A 258 2.38 -14.82 -18.08
CA ASP A 258 2.69 -16.26 -18.17
C ASP A 258 2.80 -16.75 -19.62
N ARG A 259 2.44 -15.92 -20.63
CA ARG A 259 2.31 -16.32 -22.05
C ARG A 259 3.18 -15.54 -23.01
N MET A 260 3.78 -14.45 -22.56
CA MET A 260 4.63 -13.63 -23.43
C MET A 260 5.91 -13.21 -22.70
N ASP A 261 6.86 -12.70 -23.45
CA ASP A 261 8.10 -12.15 -22.89
C ASP A 261 7.82 -11.01 -21.90
N ARG A 262 8.24 -11.20 -20.64
CA ARG A 262 7.96 -10.26 -19.54
C ARG A 262 8.53 -8.88 -19.79
N ARG A 263 9.68 -8.74 -20.46
CA ARG A 263 10.28 -7.44 -20.77
C ARG A 263 9.39 -6.63 -21.72
N ARG A 264 8.85 -7.31 -22.75
CA ARG A 264 7.94 -6.67 -23.71
C ARG A 264 6.65 -6.27 -23.00
N LEU A 265 6.13 -7.11 -22.12
CA LEU A 265 4.93 -6.80 -21.35
C LEU A 265 5.16 -5.61 -20.41
N ILE A 266 6.27 -5.56 -19.66
CA ILE A 266 6.66 -4.44 -18.81
C ILE A 266 6.69 -3.14 -19.61
N MET A 267 7.35 -3.13 -20.77
CA MET A 267 7.43 -1.94 -21.64
C MET A 267 6.04 -1.51 -22.12
N SER A 268 5.20 -2.46 -22.54
CA SER A 268 3.85 -2.15 -23.04
C SER A 268 2.95 -1.59 -21.95
N VAL A 269 2.97 -2.20 -20.76
CA VAL A 269 2.17 -1.76 -19.60
C VAL A 269 2.66 -0.40 -19.12
N ALA A 270 3.97 -0.16 -19.06
CA ALA A 270 4.54 1.14 -18.73
C ALA A 270 4.16 2.22 -19.77
N ALA A 271 4.17 1.90 -21.07
CA ALA A 271 3.74 2.82 -22.12
C ALA A 271 2.25 3.18 -22.00
N ILE A 272 1.38 2.20 -21.72
CA ILE A 272 -0.05 2.43 -21.46
C ILE A 272 -0.24 3.34 -20.23
N GLY A 273 0.50 3.10 -19.15
CA GLY A 273 0.49 3.95 -17.96
C GLY A 273 0.93 5.38 -18.25
N ALA A 274 1.98 5.56 -19.06
CA ALA A 274 2.44 6.87 -19.49
C ALA A 274 1.38 7.61 -20.31
N VAL A 275 0.69 6.93 -21.25
CA VAL A 275 -0.45 7.51 -21.98
C VAL A 275 -1.56 7.91 -21.00
N GLY A 276 -1.88 7.08 -20.02
CA GLY A 276 -2.82 7.42 -18.96
C GLY A 276 -2.42 8.70 -18.21
N ALA A 277 -1.16 8.84 -17.83
CA ALA A 277 -0.66 10.05 -17.17
C ALA A 277 -0.73 11.30 -18.08
N LEU A 278 -0.42 11.17 -19.37
CA LEU A 278 -0.54 12.26 -20.34
C LEU A 278 -1.99 12.74 -20.49
N ILE A 279 -2.98 11.84 -20.41
CA ILE A 279 -4.40 12.25 -20.40
C ILE A 279 -4.67 13.19 -19.23
N ALA A 280 -4.16 12.91 -18.03
CA ALA A 280 -4.33 13.80 -16.89
C ALA A 280 -3.66 15.17 -17.12
N VAL A 281 -2.45 15.19 -17.70
CA VAL A 281 -1.71 16.42 -17.95
C VAL A 281 -2.43 17.35 -18.93
N PHE A 282 -2.92 16.80 -20.04
CA PHE A 282 -3.50 17.61 -21.12
C PHE A 282 -5.02 17.81 -21.01
N MET A 283 -5.72 16.91 -20.35
CA MET A 283 -7.18 16.86 -20.32
C MET A 283 -7.76 16.77 -18.89
N GLY A 284 -6.93 16.94 -17.86
CA GLY A 284 -7.32 16.81 -16.44
C GLY A 284 -8.37 17.82 -15.97
N GLN A 285 -8.66 18.86 -16.76
CA GLN A 285 -9.78 19.78 -16.53
C GLN A 285 -11.15 19.09 -16.68
N ASN A 286 -11.22 17.99 -17.44
CA ASN A 286 -12.43 17.19 -17.57
C ASN A 286 -12.37 16.04 -16.56
N PHE A 287 -13.28 16.05 -15.58
CA PHE A 287 -13.31 15.06 -14.51
C PHE A 287 -13.43 13.61 -15.03
N THR A 288 -14.24 13.37 -16.08
CA THR A 288 -14.35 12.05 -16.67
C THR A 288 -13.03 11.55 -17.24
N LEU A 289 -12.28 12.41 -17.93
CA LEU A 289 -10.96 12.06 -18.48
C LEU A 289 -9.92 11.88 -17.37
N LEU A 290 -10.04 12.63 -16.28
CA LEU A 290 -9.22 12.44 -15.08
C LEU A 290 -9.48 11.06 -14.45
N LEU A 291 -10.73 10.59 -14.39
CA LEU A 291 -11.06 9.24 -13.93
C LEU A 291 -10.51 8.15 -14.88
N VAL A 292 -10.62 8.35 -16.19
CA VAL A 292 -10.02 7.44 -17.18
C VAL A 292 -8.51 7.35 -16.98
N SER A 293 -7.84 8.48 -16.79
CA SER A 293 -6.42 8.54 -16.45
C SER A 293 -6.11 7.75 -15.18
N ALA A 294 -6.85 8.01 -14.09
CA ALA A 294 -6.67 7.32 -12.82
C ALA A 294 -6.85 5.80 -12.96
N PHE A 295 -7.86 5.35 -13.70
CA PHE A 295 -8.09 3.94 -13.98
C PHE A 295 -6.92 3.29 -14.72
N ILE A 296 -6.41 3.95 -15.77
CA ILE A 296 -5.28 3.43 -16.57
C ILE A 296 -4.01 3.42 -15.71
N VAL A 297 -3.69 4.51 -15.03
CA VAL A 297 -2.46 4.62 -14.24
C VAL A 297 -2.47 3.64 -13.06
N GLY A 298 -3.58 3.53 -12.33
CA GLY A 298 -3.71 2.56 -11.23
C GLY A 298 -3.71 1.12 -11.74
N GLY A 299 -4.41 0.87 -12.85
CA GLY A 299 -4.49 -0.44 -13.49
C GLY A 299 -3.20 -0.93 -14.11
N THR A 300 -2.25 -0.05 -14.38
CA THR A 300 -0.93 -0.41 -14.90
C THR A 300 0.14 -0.47 -13.82
N SER A 301 0.16 0.48 -12.87
CA SER A 301 1.20 0.58 -11.84
C SER A 301 1.22 -0.61 -10.88
N ASN A 302 0.06 -1.07 -10.41
CA ASN A 302 0.00 -2.22 -9.50
C ASN A 302 0.45 -3.55 -10.16
N PRO A 303 -0.02 -3.91 -11.37
CA PRO A 303 0.52 -5.08 -12.07
C PRO A 303 2.00 -4.95 -12.43
N LEU A 304 2.51 -3.74 -12.75
CA LEU A 304 3.94 -3.52 -12.99
C LEU A 304 4.79 -3.93 -11.79
N TYR A 305 4.34 -3.65 -10.57
CA TYR A 305 5.02 -4.11 -9.36
C TYR A 305 5.20 -5.63 -9.36
N SER A 306 4.14 -6.36 -9.61
CA SER A 306 4.16 -7.84 -9.68
C SER A 306 5.02 -8.36 -10.83
N LEU A 307 4.97 -7.70 -12.01
CA LEU A 307 5.78 -8.06 -13.18
C LEU A 307 7.28 -7.87 -12.93
N LEU A 308 7.67 -6.79 -12.26
CA LEU A 308 9.08 -6.50 -11.95
C LEU A 308 9.64 -7.51 -10.95
N ILE A 309 8.85 -7.91 -9.94
CA ILE A 309 9.23 -9.00 -9.03
C ILE A 309 9.38 -10.32 -9.81
N ALA A 310 8.38 -10.69 -10.61
CA ALA A 310 8.39 -11.91 -11.38
C ALA A 310 9.58 -11.95 -12.37
N HIS A 311 9.85 -10.82 -13.04
CA HIS A 311 11.01 -10.69 -13.93
C HIS A 311 12.34 -10.86 -13.18
N THR A 312 12.47 -10.33 -11.98
CA THR A 312 13.69 -10.50 -11.18
C THR A 312 13.85 -11.95 -10.75
N ASN A 313 12.76 -12.60 -10.34
CA ASN A 313 12.75 -13.99 -9.91
C ASN A 313 13.13 -14.98 -11.06
N ASP A 314 12.94 -14.60 -12.33
CA ASP A 314 13.40 -15.42 -13.47
C ASP A 314 14.92 -15.63 -13.53
N PHE A 315 15.69 -14.81 -12.82
CA PHE A 315 17.17 -14.87 -12.76
C PHE A 315 17.70 -15.36 -11.41
N LEU A 316 16.84 -15.87 -10.52
CA LEU A 316 17.19 -16.24 -9.16
C LEU A 316 16.83 -17.69 -8.86
N ASP A 317 17.63 -18.33 -8.03
CA ASP A 317 17.27 -19.59 -7.40
C ASP A 317 16.15 -19.36 -6.36
N PHE A 318 15.39 -20.42 -6.09
CA PHE A 318 14.21 -20.36 -5.22
C PHE A 318 14.51 -19.77 -3.83
N ASP A 319 15.67 -20.12 -3.25
CA ASP A 319 16.08 -19.66 -1.92
C ASP A 319 16.40 -18.14 -1.87
N ASP A 320 16.81 -17.56 -3.00
CA ASP A 320 17.14 -16.14 -3.12
C ASP A 320 15.91 -15.25 -3.42
N MET A 321 14.80 -15.81 -3.92
CA MET A 321 13.61 -15.04 -4.37
C MET A 321 12.97 -14.21 -3.26
N VAL A 322 12.84 -14.76 -2.06
CA VAL A 322 12.23 -14.05 -0.90
C VAL A 322 13.11 -12.87 -0.49
N SER A 323 14.41 -13.10 -0.44
CA SER A 323 15.41 -12.09 -0.10
C SER A 323 15.47 -10.96 -1.14
N ALA A 324 15.38 -11.29 -2.42
CA ALA A 324 15.36 -10.34 -3.53
C ALA A 324 14.07 -9.50 -3.52
N SER A 325 12.92 -10.11 -3.23
CA SER A 325 11.64 -9.39 -3.12
C SER A 325 11.69 -8.33 -2.03
N GLY A 326 12.31 -8.64 -0.87
CA GLY A 326 12.55 -7.66 0.19
C GLY A 326 13.46 -6.50 -0.25
N GLY A 327 14.50 -6.80 -1.04
CA GLY A 327 15.40 -5.79 -1.62
C GLY A 327 14.69 -4.89 -2.64
N LEU A 328 13.83 -5.47 -3.50
CA LEU A 328 13.02 -4.71 -4.46
C LEU A 328 11.98 -3.81 -3.77
N LEU A 329 11.34 -4.30 -2.71
CA LEU A 329 10.43 -3.51 -1.89
C LEU A 329 11.15 -2.32 -1.23
N PHE A 330 12.37 -2.54 -0.74
CA PHE A 330 13.22 -1.47 -0.21
C PHE A 330 13.52 -0.41 -1.28
N ILE A 331 13.92 -0.82 -2.50
CA ILE A 331 14.18 0.11 -3.62
C ILE A 331 12.92 0.89 -4.00
N ASN A 332 11.74 0.24 -3.98
CA ASN A 332 10.47 0.90 -4.28
C ASN A 332 10.08 1.95 -3.22
N GLY A 333 10.53 1.79 -1.98
CA GLY A 333 10.25 2.73 -0.90
C GLY A 333 11.22 3.92 -0.80
N ILE A 334 12.29 3.96 -1.63
CA ILE A 334 13.24 5.09 -1.72
C ILE A 334 12.66 6.20 -2.58
#